data_36896e066e26b68caf6273706b458ab5
#
_entry.id   36896e066e26b68caf6273706b458ab5
#
_cell.length_a   1.000
_cell.length_b   1.000
_cell.length_c   1.000
_cell.angle_alpha   90.00
_cell.angle_beta   90.00
_cell.angle_gamma   90.00
#
_symmetry.space_group_name_H-M   'P 1'
#
loop_
_entity.id
_entity.type
_entity.pdbx_description
1 polymer ?
#
loop_
_entity_poly.entity_id
_entity_poly.type
_entity_poly.pdbx_seq_one_letter_code
_entity_poly.pdbx_strand_id
1 'polypeptide(L)'
;EDIEVIALFPAFDTTDSLVSRDHRKLAELPAGSIIGTSSPLRKKGLNELRPDLNIKGIRGCIEERVQQVKDGKYDAAIVATCALKRLGMEDEIAEVLPFPTHPLQGFLAITAKKGSQDLKQAFASKSILDKQGTASLVGFGPGDPDLLTIKAAKAIDAADIIFYDDLIDDSY
;
A
#
# COMPACT_ATOMS: atom_id res chain seq x y z
N GLU A 1 -12.41 -15.54 -16.66
CA GLU A 1 -11.59 -16.80 -16.63
C GLU A 1 -10.56 -16.91 -17.77
N ASP A 2 -10.61 -16.05 -18.77
CA ASP A 2 -9.72 -16.08 -19.93
C ASP A 2 -8.61 -15.00 -19.90
N ILE A 3 -8.35 -14.43 -18.73
CA ILE A 3 -7.35 -13.39 -18.54
C ILE A 3 -6.23 -13.93 -17.66
N GLU A 4 -4.99 -13.59 -17.99
CA GLU A 4 -3.80 -13.88 -17.21
C GLU A 4 -2.96 -12.61 -17.00
N VAL A 5 -2.19 -12.55 -15.92
CA VAL A 5 -1.16 -11.52 -15.74
C VAL A 5 0.04 -11.91 -16.59
N ILE A 6 0.41 -11.07 -17.54
CA ILE A 6 1.52 -11.30 -18.48
C ILE A 6 2.78 -10.53 -18.12
N ALA A 7 2.67 -9.47 -17.34
CA ALA A 7 3.81 -8.72 -16.84
C ALA A 7 3.49 -8.05 -15.50
N LEU A 8 4.50 -7.92 -14.66
CA LEU A 8 4.45 -7.21 -13.40
C LEU A 8 5.65 -6.26 -13.32
N PHE A 9 5.38 -5.00 -13.01
CA PHE A 9 6.40 -3.98 -12.82
C PHE A 9 6.49 -3.60 -11.35
N PRO A 10 7.70 -3.45 -10.79
CA PRO A 10 7.86 -3.07 -9.41
C PRO A 10 7.29 -1.67 -9.14
N ALA A 11 6.88 -1.46 -7.90
CA ALA A 11 6.52 -0.14 -7.43
C ALA A 11 7.74 0.78 -7.42
N PHE A 12 7.57 2.04 -7.85
CA PHE A 12 8.58 3.07 -7.65
C PHE A 12 8.33 3.87 -6.35
N ASP A 13 7.15 3.71 -5.77
CA ASP A 13 6.78 4.28 -4.48
C ASP A 13 5.66 3.44 -3.87
N THR A 14 5.88 2.94 -2.67
CA THR A 14 4.92 2.10 -1.94
C THR A 14 4.20 2.85 -0.83
N THR A 15 4.54 4.11 -0.58
CA THR A 15 4.02 4.89 0.53
C THR A 15 2.60 5.40 0.29
N ASP A 16 1.95 5.83 1.35
CA ASP A 16 0.70 6.57 1.33
C ASP A 16 0.92 8.04 1.63
N SER A 17 0.15 8.89 0.97
CA SER A 17 0.18 10.32 1.17
C SER A 17 -1.14 10.85 1.71
N LEU A 18 -1.05 11.83 2.58
CA LEU A 18 -2.15 12.69 2.98
C LEU A 18 -2.32 13.80 1.95
N VAL A 19 -3.50 13.90 1.39
CA VAL A 19 -3.97 15.08 0.64
C VAL A 19 -4.93 15.81 1.56
N SER A 20 -4.65 17.03 1.90
CA SER A 20 -5.46 17.82 2.83
C SER A 20 -5.74 19.21 2.29
N ARG A 21 -6.85 19.78 2.72
CA ARG A 21 -7.14 21.18 2.44
C ARG A 21 -6.11 22.06 3.15
N ASP A 22 -5.63 23.09 2.47
CA ASP A 22 -4.60 24.03 2.94
C ASP A 22 -3.24 23.35 3.24
N HIS A 23 -2.95 22.18 2.66
CA HIS A 23 -1.70 21.42 2.83
C HIS A 23 -1.31 21.13 4.30
N ARG A 24 -2.29 21.01 5.19
CA ARG A 24 -2.05 20.67 6.60
C ARG A 24 -1.54 19.24 6.74
N LYS A 25 -0.52 19.08 7.58
CA LYS A 25 -0.04 17.74 7.97
C LYS A 25 -1.03 17.04 8.88
N LEU A 26 -0.88 15.74 9.05
CA LEU A 26 -1.77 14.93 9.87
C LEU A 26 -1.86 15.44 11.33
N ALA A 27 -0.73 15.86 11.90
CA ALA A 27 -0.67 16.41 13.24
C ALA A 27 -1.37 17.77 13.39
N GLU A 28 -1.52 18.52 12.30
CA GLU A 28 -2.10 19.87 12.27
C GLU A 28 -3.62 19.85 12.05
N LEU A 29 -4.18 18.70 11.71
CA LEU A 29 -5.62 18.57 11.52
C LEU A 29 -6.35 18.70 12.86
N PRO A 30 -7.43 19.50 12.95
CA PRO A 30 -8.26 19.59 14.15
C PRO A 30 -8.82 18.23 14.56
N ALA A 31 -9.02 18.05 15.87
CA ALA A 31 -9.76 16.86 16.36
C ALA A 31 -11.15 16.80 15.72
N GLY A 32 -11.59 15.60 15.37
CA GLY A 32 -12.86 15.40 14.69
C GLY A 32 -12.84 15.63 13.18
N SER A 33 -11.69 16.04 12.57
CA SER A 33 -11.58 16.20 11.11
C SER A 33 -11.95 14.90 10.37
N ILE A 34 -12.60 15.06 9.23
CA ILE A 34 -13.11 13.96 8.42
C ILE A 34 -12.04 13.51 7.41
N ILE A 35 -11.55 12.27 7.57
CA ILE A 35 -10.54 11.69 6.70
C ILE A 35 -11.14 10.64 5.76
N GLY A 36 -10.96 10.84 4.46
CA GLY A 36 -11.46 9.94 3.42
C GLY A 36 -10.54 8.73 3.20
N THR A 37 -10.95 7.54 3.61
CA THR A 37 -10.33 6.27 3.20
C THR A 37 -11.30 5.10 3.31
N SER A 38 -11.25 4.17 2.35
CA SER A 38 -12.01 2.91 2.40
C SER A 38 -11.11 1.71 2.73
N SER A 39 -9.79 1.90 2.84
CA SER A 39 -8.83 0.83 3.13
C SER A 39 -8.82 0.49 4.62
N PRO A 40 -9.03 -0.79 5.00
CA PRO A 40 -8.93 -1.21 6.41
C PRO A 40 -7.54 -0.92 7.00
N LEU A 41 -6.48 -1.20 6.26
CA LEU A 41 -5.09 -0.99 6.68
C LEU A 41 -4.80 0.50 6.97
N ARG A 42 -5.24 1.40 6.09
CA ARG A 42 -5.11 2.85 6.31
C ARG A 42 -5.93 3.33 7.50
N LYS A 43 -7.11 2.74 7.71
CA LYS A 43 -7.94 3.03 8.91
C LYS A 43 -7.22 2.63 10.19
N LYS A 44 -6.61 1.42 10.22
CA LYS A 44 -5.81 0.96 11.35
C LYS A 44 -4.68 1.96 11.64
N GLY A 45 -3.82 2.26 10.67
CA GLY A 45 -2.71 3.20 10.84
C GLY A 45 -3.14 4.61 11.29
N LEU A 46 -4.26 5.13 10.75
CA LEU A 46 -4.81 6.40 11.24
C LEU A 46 -5.27 6.35 12.69
N ASN A 47 -6.00 5.30 13.08
CA ASN A 47 -6.50 5.17 14.45
C ASN A 47 -5.37 5.04 15.47
N GLU A 48 -4.24 4.45 15.10
CA GLU A 48 -3.05 4.35 15.95
C GLU A 48 -2.38 5.72 16.15
N LEU A 49 -2.32 6.53 15.10
CA LEU A 49 -1.67 7.85 15.15
C LEU A 49 -2.60 8.96 15.66
N ARG A 50 -3.86 8.95 15.26
CA ARG A 50 -4.84 10.00 15.49
C ARG A 50 -6.25 9.42 15.71
N PRO A 51 -6.50 8.78 16.86
CA PRO A 51 -7.81 8.17 17.20
C PRO A 51 -8.94 9.19 17.35
N ASP A 52 -8.61 10.47 17.43
CA ASP A 52 -9.53 11.60 17.53
C ASP A 52 -10.14 12.03 16.18
N LEU A 53 -9.69 11.45 15.05
CA LEU A 53 -10.19 11.80 13.72
C LEU A 53 -11.41 10.95 13.32
N ASN A 54 -12.27 11.51 12.46
CA ASN A 54 -13.44 10.82 11.92
C ASN A 54 -13.12 10.19 10.57
N ILE A 55 -13.06 8.87 10.49
CA ILE A 55 -12.73 8.17 9.24
C ILE A 55 -14.01 7.82 8.48
N LYS A 56 -14.13 8.29 7.24
CA LYS A 56 -15.25 7.98 6.35
C LYS A 56 -14.76 7.33 5.06
N GLY A 57 -15.60 6.44 4.51
CA GLY A 57 -15.32 5.84 3.19
C GLY A 57 -15.33 6.90 2.09
N ILE A 58 -14.34 6.84 1.18
CA ILE A 58 -14.27 7.69 -0.01
C ILE A 58 -14.25 6.83 -1.27
N ARG A 59 -14.94 7.25 -2.31
CA ARG A 59 -15.04 6.57 -3.62
C ARG A 59 -14.67 7.54 -4.73
N GLY A 60 -14.40 6.99 -5.91
CA GLY A 60 -14.00 7.72 -7.11
C GLY A 60 -12.56 7.45 -7.52
N CYS A 61 -12.15 7.94 -8.67
CA CYS A 61 -10.75 7.96 -9.12
C CYS A 61 -9.90 8.89 -8.23
N ILE A 62 -8.62 8.93 -8.45
CA ILE A 62 -7.71 9.73 -7.60
C ILE A 62 -8.05 11.21 -7.66
N GLU A 63 -8.25 11.72 -8.86
CA GLU A 63 -8.59 13.12 -9.13
C GLU A 63 -9.91 13.52 -8.44
N GLU A 64 -10.92 12.64 -8.50
CA GLU A 64 -12.20 12.87 -7.82
C GLU A 64 -12.07 12.90 -6.31
N ARG A 65 -11.19 12.07 -5.73
CA ARG A 65 -10.92 12.08 -4.29
C ARG A 65 -10.22 13.36 -3.86
N VAL A 66 -9.24 13.80 -4.63
CA VAL A 66 -8.58 15.10 -4.40
C VAL A 66 -9.58 16.24 -4.50
N GLN A 67 -10.45 16.20 -5.53
CA GLN A 67 -11.48 17.22 -5.69
C GLN A 67 -12.48 17.24 -4.53
N GLN A 68 -12.88 16.08 -3.99
CA GLN A 68 -13.76 16.01 -2.81
C GLN A 68 -13.13 16.64 -1.56
N VAL A 69 -11.80 16.60 -1.42
CA VAL A 69 -11.07 17.32 -0.36
C VAL A 69 -11.12 18.84 -0.63
N LYS A 70 -10.84 19.26 -1.85
CA LYS A 70 -10.89 20.68 -2.25
C LYS A 70 -12.30 21.27 -2.08
N ASP A 71 -13.33 20.49 -2.38
CA ASP A 71 -14.74 20.87 -2.20
C ASP A 71 -15.18 20.88 -0.72
N GLY A 72 -14.34 20.46 0.21
CA GLY A 72 -14.64 20.44 1.65
C GLY A 72 -15.57 19.33 2.11
N LYS A 73 -15.80 18.28 1.28
CA LYS A 73 -16.54 17.08 1.70
C LYS A 73 -15.74 16.25 2.72
N TYR A 74 -14.43 16.32 2.62
CA TYR A 74 -13.46 15.75 3.55
C TYR A 74 -12.43 16.82 3.90
N ASP A 75 -11.89 16.80 5.11
CA ASP A 75 -10.79 17.68 5.51
C ASP A 75 -9.46 17.18 4.93
N ALA A 76 -9.35 15.84 4.77
CA ALA A 76 -8.24 15.20 4.08
C ALA A 76 -8.65 13.83 3.51
N ALA A 77 -7.79 13.27 2.65
CA ALA A 77 -7.91 11.90 2.15
C ALA A 77 -6.55 11.21 2.10
N ILE A 78 -6.54 9.88 2.25
CA ILE A 78 -5.32 9.08 2.06
C ILE A 78 -5.32 8.47 0.68
N VAL A 79 -4.25 8.75 -0.06
CA VAL A 79 -4.04 8.30 -1.44
C VAL A 79 -2.66 7.66 -1.56
N ALA A 80 -2.52 6.60 -2.38
CA ALA A 80 -1.23 6.04 -2.66
C ALA A 80 -0.31 7.07 -3.34
N THR A 81 0.88 7.29 -2.80
CA THR A 81 1.84 8.29 -3.31
C THR A 81 2.17 8.06 -4.78
N CYS A 82 2.37 6.80 -5.17
CA CYS A 82 2.63 6.44 -6.57
C CYS A 82 1.50 6.84 -7.53
N ALA A 83 0.26 6.87 -7.07
CA ALA A 83 -0.87 7.26 -7.91
C ALA A 83 -0.88 8.78 -8.16
N LEU A 84 -0.61 9.58 -7.15
CA LEU A 84 -0.44 11.04 -7.32
C LEU A 84 0.72 11.36 -8.26
N LYS A 85 1.88 10.70 -8.06
CA LYS A 85 3.05 10.88 -8.94
C LYS A 85 2.77 10.51 -10.40
N ARG A 86 2.04 9.40 -10.66
CA ARG A 86 1.67 9.00 -12.03
C ARG A 86 0.74 9.99 -12.73
N LEU A 87 -0.03 10.73 -11.97
CA LEU A 87 -0.97 11.74 -12.48
C LEU A 87 -0.39 13.15 -12.51
N GLY A 88 0.88 13.35 -12.10
CA GLY A 88 1.49 14.67 -12.02
C GLY A 88 0.82 15.57 -10.95
N MET A 89 0.38 14.95 -9.86
CA MET A 89 -0.35 15.61 -8.77
C MET A 89 0.47 15.62 -7.47
N GLU A 90 1.79 15.64 -7.56
CA GLU A 90 2.70 15.67 -6.41
C GLU A 90 2.48 16.91 -5.53
N ASP A 91 2.09 18.00 -6.15
CA ASP A 91 1.79 19.25 -5.44
C ASP A 91 0.57 19.14 -4.49
N GLU A 92 -0.23 18.10 -4.62
CA GLU A 92 -1.35 17.84 -3.70
C GLU A 92 -0.93 17.09 -2.42
N ILE A 93 0.31 16.63 -2.34
CA ILE A 93 0.82 15.88 -1.19
C ILE A 93 1.14 16.85 -0.05
N ALA A 94 0.36 16.80 1.02
CA ALA A 94 0.63 17.53 2.24
C ALA A 94 1.68 16.83 3.13
N GLU A 95 1.65 15.49 3.17
CA GLU A 95 2.53 14.66 3.97
C GLU A 95 2.58 13.22 3.45
N VAL A 96 3.77 12.59 3.50
CA VAL A 96 3.91 11.14 3.32
C VAL A 96 3.72 10.47 4.69
N LEU A 97 2.83 9.48 4.76
CA LEU A 97 2.43 8.88 6.04
C LEU A 97 3.35 7.71 6.44
N PRO A 98 3.65 7.56 7.75
CA PRO A 98 4.67 6.62 8.22
C PRO A 98 4.14 5.22 8.56
N PHE A 99 2.95 4.82 8.12
CA PHE A 99 2.42 3.50 8.44
C PHE A 99 2.55 2.50 7.29
N PRO A 100 2.48 1.19 7.59
CA PRO A 100 2.62 0.13 6.59
C PRO A 100 1.54 0.22 5.52
N THR A 101 1.90 -0.11 4.30
CA THR A 101 1.01 -0.15 3.15
C THR A 101 0.83 -1.58 2.64
N HIS A 102 -0.13 -1.79 1.75
CA HIS A 102 -0.32 -3.11 1.14
C HIS A 102 0.95 -3.55 0.40
N PRO A 103 1.41 -4.81 0.54
CA PRO A 103 2.67 -5.29 -0.05
C PRO A 103 2.81 -5.08 -1.56
N LEU A 104 1.71 -5.10 -2.30
CA LEU A 104 1.69 -4.85 -3.74
C LEU A 104 1.28 -3.42 -4.11
N GLN A 105 1.27 -2.49 -3.14
CA GLN A 105 0.94 -1.11 -3.44
C GLN A 105 1.95 -0.51 -4.41
N GLY A 106 1.45 0.16 -5.43
CA GLY A 106 2.26 0.82 -6.45
C GLY A 106 2.77 -0.07 -7.56
N PHE A 107 2.69 -1.39 -7.43
CA PHE A 107 2.97 -2.31 -8.54
C PHE A 107 1.99 -2.10 -9.69
N LEU A 108 2.46 -2.35 -10.90
CA LEU A 108 1.63 -2.31 -12.11
C LEU A 108 1.61 -3.69 -12.75
N ALA A 109 0.44 -4.30 -12.79
CA ALA A 109 0.22 -5.57 -13.49
C ALA A 109 -0.39 -5.32 -14.87
N ILE A 110 0.16 -5.97 -15.89
CA ILE A 110 -0.45 -6.01 -17.23
C ILE A 110 -1.16 -7.34 -17.37
N THR A 111 -2.42 -7.28 -17.76
CA THR A 111 -3.23 -8.46 -18.02
C THR A 111 -3.57 -8.55 -19.50
N ALA A 112 -3.63 -9.75 -20.02
CA ALA A 112 -4.05 -10.04 -21.38
C ALA A 112 -4.87 -11.31 -21.43
N LYS A 113 -5.47 -11.59 -22.58
CA LYS A 113 -6.14 -12.87 -22.82
C LYS A 113 -5.12 -14.00 -22.75
N LYS A 114 -5.52 -15.13 -22.14
CA LYS A 114 -4.66 -16.33 -22.07
C LYS A 114 -4.10 -16.72 -23.43
N GLY A 115 -2.81 -17.03 -23.45
CA GLY A 115 -2.10 -17.42 -24.68
C GLY A 115 -1.57 -16.25 -25.52
N SER A 116 -1.64 -15.02 -25.06
CA SER A 116 -1.10 -13.83 -25.76
C SER A 116 0.43 -13.79 -25.65
N GLN A 117 1.14 -14.74 -26.28
CA GLN A 117 2.60 -14.90 -26.17
C GLN A 117 3.37 -13.69 -26.68
N ASP A 118 2.91 -13.06 -27.78
CA ASP A 118 3.54 -11.87 -28.36
C ASP A 118 3.58 -10.72 -27.37
N LEU A 119 2.46 -10.50 -26.67
CA LEU A 119 2.39 -9.49 -25.62
C LEU A 119 3.27 -9.83 -24.42
N LYS A 120 3.27 -11.09 -23.99
CA LYS A 120 4.14 -11.54 -22.89
C LYS A 120 5.61 -11.30 -23.25
N GLN A 121 6.03 -11.64 -24.47
CA GLN A 121 7.38 -11.43 -24.94
C GLN A 121 7.75 -9.93 -25.02
N ALA A 122 6.82 -9.07 -25.46
CA ALA A 122 7.05 -7.63 -25.54
C ALA A 122 7.38 -6.97 -24.19
N PHE A 123 6.83 -7.51 -23.08
CA PHE A 123 7.07 -6.99 -21.74
C PHE A 123 8.11 -7.76 -20.93
N ALA A 124 8.58 -8.92 -21.40
CA ALA A 124 9.44 -9.83 -20.62
C ALA A 124 10.71 -9.18 -20.08
N SER A 125 11.37 -8.32 -20.87
CA SER A 125 12.64 -7.69 -20.47
C SER A 125 12.51 -6.73 -19.26
N LYS A 126 11.34 -6.16 -19.03
CA LYS A 126 11.05 -5.20 -17.96
C LYS A 126 10.18 -5.77 -16.85
N SER A 127 9.57 -6.92 -17.07
CA SER A 127 8.70 -7.59 -16.10
C SER A 127 9.53 -8.28 -15.02
N ILE A 128 9.02 -8.29 -13.80
CA ILE A 128 9.55 -9.10 -12.69
C ILE A 128 8.76 -10.39 -12.50
N LEU A 129 7.70 -10.62 -13.27
CA LEU A 129 6.78 -11.76 -13.10
C LEU A 129 7.49 -13.11 -13.25
N ASP A 130 8.43 -13.22 -14.19
CA ASP A 130 9.17 -14.45 -14.47
C ASP A 130 10.54 -14.49 -13.74
N LYS A 131 10.85 -13.53 -12.88
CA LYS A 131 12.01 -13.63 -12.00
C LYS A 131 11.72 -14.68 -10.95
N GLN A 132 12.56 -15.72 -10.90
CA GLN A 132 12.43 -16.76 -9.88
C GLN A 132 12.63 -16.13 -8.51
N GLY A 133 11.55 -16.14 -7.71
CA GLY A 133 11.58 -15.88 -6.29
C GLY A 133 11.67 -17.20 -5.52
N THR A 134 12.21 -17.15 -4.32
CA THR A 134 12.13 -18.26 -3.37
C THR A 134 11.04 -17.95 -2.35
N ALA A 135 10.16 -18.92 -2.06
CA ALA A 135 9.23 -18.82 -0.95
C ALA A 135 9.73 -19.72 0.17
N SER A 136 9.83 -19.17 1.38
CA SER A 136 10.17 -19.93 2.58
C SER A 136 8.98 -19.98 3.51
N LEU A 137 8.56 -21.19 3.90
CA LEU A 137 7.60 -21.36 4.98
C LEU A 137 8.37 -21.42 6.30
N VAL A 138 8.10 -20.47 7.17
CA VAL A 138 8.81 -20.30 8.45
C VAL A 138 7.82 -20.52 9.58
N GLY A 139 8.11 -21.47 10.47
CA GLY A 139 7.36 -21.65 11.71
C GLY A 139 7.88 -20.67 12.78
N PHE A 140 6.97 -19.94 13.39
CA PHE A 140 7.27 -18.96 14.44
C PHE A 140 7.27 -19.55 15.85
N GLY A 141 7.10 -20.89 15.99
CA GLY A 141 7.03 -21.53 17.31
C GLY A 141 5.78 -21.08 18.10
N PRO A 142 5.86 -21.06 19.44
CA PRO A 142 4.73 -20.71 20.31
C PRO A 142 4.49 -19.19 20.47
N GLY A 143 5.08 -18.35 19.65
CA GLY A 143 4.89 -16.90 19.71
C GLY A 143 5.90 -16.15 20.58
N ASP A 144 6.96 -16.80 21.05
CA ASP A 144 8.05 -16.17 21.81
C ASP A 144 9.21 -15.84 20.86
N PRO A 145 9.62 -14.56 20.72
CA PRO A 145 10.73 -14.15 19.86
C PRO A 145 12.04 -14.87 20.15
N ASP A 146 12.31 -15.16 21.42
CA ASP A 146 13.54 -15.81 21.87
C ASP A 146 13.61 -17.30 21.47
N LEU A 147 12.48 -17.87 21.06
CA LEU A 147 12.37 -19.25 20.55
C LEU A 147 12.45 -19.36 19.03
N LEU A 148 12.63 -18.24 18.34
CA LEU A 148 12.80 -18.23 16.89
C LEU A 148 14.16 -18.86 16.52
N THR A 149 14.15 -19.82 15.59
CA THR A 149 15.42 -20.40 15.17
C THR A 149 16.27 -19.40 14.39
N ILE A 150 17.60 -19.50 14.47
CA ILE A 150 18.51 -18.64 13.68
C ILE A 150 18.22 -18.75 12.18
N LYS A 151 17.78 -19.90 11.70
CA LYS A 151 17.41 -20.10 10.28
C LYS A 151 16.14 -19.33 9.95
N ALA A 152 15.15 -19.32 10.84
CA ALA A 152 13.92 -18.57 10.69
C ALA A 152 14.20 -17.06 10.67
N ALA A 153 14.97 -16.54 11.64
CA ALA A 153 15.36 -15.15 11.69
C ALA A 153 16.07 -14.70 10.39
N LYS A 154 17.05 -15.48 9.91
CA LYS A 154 17.72 -15.18 8.63
C LYS A 154 16.81 -15.20 7.41
N ALA A 155 15.80 -16.08 7.39
CA ALA A 155 14.84 -16.13 6.29
C ALA A 155 13.91 -14.91 6.29
N ILE A 156 13.54 -14.44 7.48
CA ILE A 156 12.73 -13.23 7.66
C ILE A 156 13.53 -11.98 7.26
N ASP A 157 14.76 -11.84 7.75
CA ASP A 157 15.65 -10.71 7.41
C ASP A 157 15.97 -10.63 5.91
N ALA A 158 15.99 -11.77 5.21
CA ALA A 158 16.29 -11.84 3.79
C ALA A 158 15.04 -11.74 2.90
N ALA A 159 13.84 -11.69 3.48
CA ALA A 159 12.60 -11.68 2.73
C ALA A 159 12.26 -10.26 2.22
N ASP A 160 11.91 -10.16 0.93
CA ASP A 160 11.37 -8.91 0.36
C ASP A 160 9.92 -8.68 0.80
N ILE A 161 9.17 -9.75 1.09
CA ILE A 161 7.76 -9.71 1.52
C ILE A 161 7.55 -10.83 2.54
N ILE A 162 6.91 -10.51 3.66
CA ILE A 162 6.51 -11.46 4.70
C ILE A 162 4.98 -11.49 4.75
N PHE A 163 4.41 -12.70 4.68
CA PHE A 163 3.00 -12.95 4.93
C PHE A 163 2.87 -13.67 6.26
N TYR A 164 2.08 -13.15 7.16
CA TYR A 164 1.78 -13.77 8.45
C TYR A 164 0.28 -13.72 8.73
N ASP A 165 -0.20 -14.58 9.60
CA ASP A 165 -1.59 -14.63 10.07
C ASP A 165 -1.75 -13.94 11.43
N ASP A 166 -3.00 -13.82 11.87
CA ASP A 166 -3.34 -13.16 13.15
C ASP A 166 -2.88 -13.93 14.41
N LEU A 167 -2.18 -15.06 14.24
CA LEU A 167 -1.64 -15.85 15.36
C LEU A 167 -0.24 -15.38 15.79
N ILE A 168 0.36 -14.45 15.07
CA ILE A 168 1.66 -13.86 15.38
C ILE A 168 1.42 -12.54 16.11
N ASP A 169 2.07 -12.38 17.26
CA ASP A 169 2.00 -11.14 18.06
C ASP A 169 2.63 -9.97 17.29
N ASP A 170 2.02 -8.79 17.37
CA ASP A 170 2.46 -7.55 16.70
C ASP A 170 3.83 -7.03 17.23
N SER A 171 4.49 -7.73 18.15
CA SER A 171 5.82 -7.40 18.68
C SER A 171 7.00 -7.89 17.83
N TYR A 172 6.71 -8.57 16.70
CA TYR A 172 7.70 -9.07 15.73
C TYR A 172 7.98 -8.12 14.59
#